data_2de25e335474099a7267792772670016
#
_entry.id   2de25e335474099a7267792772670016
#
_cell.length_a   1.000
_cell.length_b   1.000
_cell.length_c   1.000
_cell.angle_alpha   90.00
_cell.angle_beta   90.00
_cell.angle_gamma   90.00
#
_symmetry.space_group_name_H-M   'P 1'
#
loop_
_entity.id
_entity.type
_entity.pdbx_description
1 polymer ?
#
loop_
_entity_poly.entity_id
_entity_poly.type
_entity_poly.pdbx_seq_one_letter_code
_entity_poly.pdbx_strand_id
1 'polypeptide(L)'
;MNDLIHLDAAGCARRSPATEAAVAAHLRREQEVGGYVAEAEAEPTIRQLRADLGALLGAAGEHVALTESASTAFASLLRAWPLPPGAQVGTVSTEYRTNQAALAAADIELVAVPVDGIGHIDAARVAGVLPLDLLAFPVVPSHLGIVQPVHEILSTCRSAGVPVVLDVAQALGHVEVPEADAAVGTSRKWLRGPRGVGFLAVSPSWAGRVQPGRLDHDEATIAGRIGLANAVAELRAAGPASVAAQVATMGRLARSRLQGVGGWQVCEPIDEPTGLVTLRHPSVAPEDAVRSLLASGIVTSAPFVGSTNERVLRASFHVYSSPADVEALVAGLAAVT
;
A
#
# COMPACT_ATOMS: atom_id res chain seq x y z
N MET A 1 -2.28 7.26 30.72
CA MET A 1 -1.62 7.52 29.43
C MET A 1 -2.66 8.16 28.53
N ASN A 2 -2.46 9.38 28.07
CA ASN A 2 -3.37 9.95 27.06
C ASN A 2 -3.33 9.04 25.83
N ASP A 3 -4.47 8.60 25.34
CA ASP A 3 -4.54 7.81 24.12
C ASP A 3 -3.99 8.64 22.97
N LEU A 4 -2.89 8.15 22.35
CA LEU A 4 -2.27 8.81 21.20
C LEU A 4 -3.27 8.86 20.04
N ILE A 5 -3.41 10.00 19.41
CA ILE A 5 -4.14 10.18 18.14
C ILE A 5 -3.26 9.59 17.04
N HIS A 6 -3.71 8.50 16.42
CA HIS A 6 -2.92 7.75 15.45
C HIS A 6 -3.35 8.09 14.01
N LEU A 7 -2.54 8.89 13.33
CA LEU A 7 -2.74 9.34 11.95
C LEU A 7 -1.61 8.85 11.02
N ASP A 8 -1.12 7.63 11.21
CA ASP A 8 -0.11 6.99 10.33
C ASP A 8 -0.54 5.61 9.84
N ALA A 9 -1.80 5.46 9.40
CA ALA A 9 -2.29 4.23 8.79
C ALA A 9 -1.48 3.84 7.53
N ALA A 10 -1.05 4.80 6.73
CA ALA A 10 -0.19 4.60 5.56
C ALA A 10 1.22 4.11 5.91
N GLY A 11 1.68 4.30 7.14
CA GLY A 11 2.90 3.72 7.69
C GLY A 11 2.63 2.37 8.34
N CYS A 12 1.83 2.35 9.40
CA CYS A 12 1.45 1.12 10.09
C CYS A 12 0.14 1.36 10.87
N ALA A 13 -0.98 0.89 10.35
CA ALA A 13 -2.29 1.06 10.96
C ALA A 13 -2.42 0.32 12.30
N ARG A 14 -3.35 0.78 13.15
CA ARG A 14 -3.75 0.07 14.37
C ARG A 14 -4.52 -1.20 14.00
N ARG A 15 -4.07 -2.33 14.50
CA ARG A 15 -4.79 -3.60 14.39
C ARG A 15 -6.05 -3.59 15.23
N SER A 16 -7.02 -4.42 14.87
CA SER A 16 -8.18 -4.70 15.73
C SER A 16 -7.78 -5.56 16.94
N PRO A 17 -8.52 -5.51 18.05
CA PRO A 17 -8.33 -6.43 19.15
C PRO A 17 -8.43 -7.90 18.74
N ALA A 18 -9.30 -8.23 17.78
CA ALA A 18 -9.46 -9.60 17.27
C ALA A 18 -8.21 -10.04 16.47
N THR A 19 -7.64 -9.18 15.62
CA THR A 19 -6.38 -9.47 14.94
C THR A 19 -5.22 -9.67 15.93
N GLU A 20 -5.13 -8.86 16.98
CA GLU A 20 -4.11 -9.02 18.02
C GLU A 20 -4.29 -10.34 18.81
N ALA A 21 -5.52 -10.68 19.16
CA ALA A 21 -5.85 -11.93 19.85
C ALA A 21 -5.51 -13.15 18.98
N ALA A 22 -5.78 -13.12 17.67
CA ALA A 22 -5.46 -14.20 16.75
C ALA A 22 -3.94 -14.45 16.66
N VAL A 23 -3.13 -13.39 16.53
CA VAL A 23 -1.66 -13.46 16.56
C VAL A 23 -1.16 -14.07 17.88
N ALA A 24 -1.65 -13.55 19.01
CA ALA A 24 -1.24 -14.03 20.32
C ALA A 24 -1.66 -15.49 20.59
N ALA A 25 -2.81 -15.91 20.07
CA ALA A 25 -3.27 -17.29 20.20
C ALA A 25 -2.35 -18.26 19.43
N HIS A 26 -1.95 -17.90 18.21
CA HIS A 26 -1.05 -18.74 17.41
C HIS A 26 0.35 -18.85 18.07
N LEU A 27 0.91 -17.73 18.55
CA LEU A 27 2.20 -17.76 19.27
C LEU A 27 2.16 -18.63 20.53
N ARG A 28 1.05 -18.64 21.27
CA ARG A 28 0.87 -19.59 22.40
C ARG A 28 0.81 -21.02 21.90
N ARG A 29 0.12 -21.28 20.77
CA ARG A 29 0.04 -22.63 20.22
C ARG A 29 1.39 -23.16 19.79
N GLU A 30 2.25 -22.33 19.19
CA GLU A 30 3.64 -22.68 18.87
C GLU A 30 4.43 -23.13 20.13
N GLN A 31 4.22 -22.48 21.29
CA GLN A 31 4.86 -22.88 22.55
C GLN A 31 4.32 -24.22 23.08
N GLU A 32 3.05 -24.53 22.84
CA GLU A 32 2.41 -25.75 23.35
C GLU A 32 2.80 -27.00 22.55
N VAL A 33 2.86 -26.88 21.21
CA VAL A 33 3.00 -28.04 20.30
C VAL A 33 4.23 -28.00 19.41
N GLY A 34 4.97 -26.90 19.41
CA GLY A 34 6.08 -26.64 18.50
C GLY A 34 5.63 -25.99 17.17
N GLY A 35 6.55 -25.21 16.56
CA GLY A 35 6.25 -24.34 15.43
C GLY A 35 5.66 -25.10 14.23
N TYR A 36 6.27 -26.19 13.78
CA TYR A 36 5.81 -26.94 12.61
C TYR A 36 4.45 -27.60 12.79
N VAL A 37 4.11 -28.02 14.02
CA VAL A 37 2.77 -28.57 14.31
C VAL A 37 1.73 -27.46 14.28
N ALA A 38 2.03 -26.32 14.91
CA ALA A 38 1.15 -25.16 14.89
C ALA A 38 0.96 -24.60 13.47
N GLU A 39 2.00 -24.60 12.65
CA GLU A 39 1.93 -24.24 11.23
C GLU A 39 1.00 -25.16 10.44
N ALA A 40 1.15 -26.47 10.59
CA ALA A 40 0.28 -27.44 9.94
C ALA A 40 -1.20 -27.27 10.35
N GLU A 41 -1.47 -26.97 11.62
CA GLU A 41 -2.80 -26.65 12.11
C GLU A 41 -3.37 -25.34 11.51
N ALA A 42 -2.49 -24.37 11.20
CA ALA A 42 -2.85 -23.08 10.61
C ALA A 42 -3.10 -23.13 9.09
N GLU A 43 -2.68 -24.19 8.40
CA GLU A 43 -2.76 -24.31 6.93
C GLU A 43 -4.17 -24.03 6.34
N PRO A 44 -5.29 -24.48 6.92
CA PRO A 44 -6.61 -24.13 6.41
C PRO A 44 -6.88 -22.62 6.44
N THR A 45 -6.42 -21.92 7.48
CA THR A 45 -6.58 -20.47 7.62
C THR A 45 -5.72 -19.72 6.60
N ILE A 46 -4.49 -20.18 6.37
CA ILE A 46 -3.58 -19.59 5.38
C ILE A 46 -4.11 -19.82 3.96
N ARG A 47 -4.66 -20.98 3.67
CA ARG A 47 -5.31 -21.26 2.39
C ARG A 47 -6.51 -20.37 2.14
N GLN A 48 -7.35 -20.14 3.19
CA GLN A 48 -8.47 -19.20 3.10
C GLN A 48 -7.98 -17.77 2.87
N LEU A 49 -6.91 -17.34 3.57
CA LEU A 49 -6.28 -16.04 3.33
C LEU A 49 -5.87 -15.86 1.86
N ARG A 50 -5.24 -16.87 1.25
CA ARG A 50 -4.86 -16.80 -0.17
C ARG A 50 -6.09 -16.67 -1.07
N ALA A 51 -7.14 -17.45 -0.80
CA ALA A 51 -8.40 -17.36 -1.54
C ALA A 51 -9.04 -15.97 -1.41
N ASP A 52 -9.03 -15.40 -0.20
CA ASP A 52 -9.60 -14.08 0.08
C ASP A 52 -8.80 -12.94 -0.57
N LEU A 53 -7.48 -12.99 -0.53
CA LEU A 53 -6.61 -12.03 -1.24
C LEU A 53 -6.77 -12.17 -2.75
N GLY A 54 -6.84 -13.42 -3.25
CA GLY A 54 -7.09 -13.69 -4.65
C GLY A 54 -8.42 -13.08 -5.13
N ALA A 55 -9.50 -13.27 -4.37
CA ALA A 55 -10.81 -12.70 -4.67
C ALA A 55 -10.82 -11.15 -4.66
N LEU A 56 -9.97 -10.52 -3.87
CA LEU A 56 -9.81 -9.04 -3.86
C LEU A 56 -8.95 -8.51 -5.01
N LEU A 57 -8.16 -9.35 -5.68
CA LEU A 57 -7.15 -8.96 -6.66
C LEU A 57 -7.34 -9.63 -8.04
N GLY A 58 -8.44 -10.34 -8.25
CA GLY A 58 -8.73 -11.02 -9.53
C GLY A 58 -7.83 -12.23 -9.80
N ALA A 59 -7.37 -12.93 -8.75
CA ALA A 59 -6.52 -14.11 -8.87
C ALA A 59 -7.14 -15.33 -8.17
N ALA A 60 -6.73 -16.55 -8.56
CA ALA A 60 -7.03 -17.75 -7.78
C ALA A 60 -6.14 -17.81 -6.54
N GLY A 61 -6.59 -18.48 -5.48
CA GLY A 61 -5.84 -18.58 -4.22
C GLY A 61 -4.44 -19.21 -4.39
N GLU A 62 -4.31 -20.22 -5.26
CA GLU A 62 -3.03 -20.84 -5.62
C GLU A 62 -2.09 -19.93 -6.42
N HIS A 63 -2.59 -18.81 -6.92
CA HIS A 63 -1.81 -17.78 -7.60
C HIS A 63 -1.41 -16.62 -6.67
N VAL A 64 -1.61 -16.78 -5.35
CA VAL A 64 -1.20 -15.84 -4.33
C VAL A 64 -0.02 -16.40 -3.55
N ALA A 65 1.08 -15.66 -3.48
CA ALA A 65 2.22 -15.97 -2.62
C ALA A 65 2.31 -15.00 -1.43
N LEU A 66 2.79 -15.50 -0.29
CA LEU A 66 2.97 -14.72 0.93
C LEU A 66 4.48 -14.50 1.19
N THR A 67 4.84 -13.26 1.46
CA THR A 67 6.22 -12.80 1.69
C THR A 67 6.30 -11.97 2.97
N GLU A 68 7.47 -11.41 3.32
CA GLU A 68 7.63 -10.56 4.51
C GLU A 68 7.18 -9.11 4.28
N SER A 69 7.11 -8.66 3.04
CA SER A 69 6.74 -7.28 2.70
C SER A 69 6.34 -7.12 1.24
N ALA A 70 5.63 -6.03 0.90
CA ALA A 70 5.38 -5.67 -0.50
C ALA A 70 6.67 -5.49 -1.30
N SER A 71 7.73 -4.94 -0.69
CA SER A 71 9.03 -4.76 -1.36
C SER A 71 9.68 -6.09 -1.70
N THR A 72 9.62 -7.08 -0.81
CA THR A 72 10.11 -8.44 -1.07
C THR A 72 9.25 -9.11 -2.15
N ALA A 73 7.91 -8.95 -2.05
CA ALA A 73 6.98 -9.42 -3.07
C ALA A 73 7.29 -8.85 -4.45
N PHE A 74 7.50 -7.53 -4.55
CA PHE A 74 7.84 -6.84 -5.80
C PHE A 74 9.16 -7.36 -6.40
N ALA A 75 10.21 -7.42 -5.58
CA ALA A 75 11.52 -7.88 -6.03
C ALA A 75 11.50 -9.36 -6.46
N SER A 76 10.75 -10.22 -5.77
CA SER A 76 10.57 -11.64 -6.13
C SER A 76 9.77 -11.78 -7.42
N LEU A 77 8.69 -11.01 -7.55
CA LEU A 77 7.87 -10.98 -8.76
C LEU A 77 8.68 -10.50 -9.98
N LEU A 78 9.44 -9.40 -9.85
CA LEU A 78 10.26 -8.87 -10.93
C LEU A 78 11.30 -9.89 -11.42
N ARG A 79 11.96 -10.60 -10.49
CA ARG A 79 12.91 -11.67 -10.85
C ARG A 79 12.26 -12.87 -11.53
N ALA A 80 11.03 -13.19 -11.17
CA ALA A 80 10.28 -14.32 -11.74
C ALA A 80 9.54 -13.95 -13.03
N TRP A 81 9.38 -12.66 -13.32
CA TRP A 81 8.72 -12.20 -14.53
C TRP A 81 9.58 -12.56 -15.75
N PRO A 82 9.02 -13.16 -16.80
CA PRO A 82 9.80 -13.65 -17.95
C PRO A 82 10.19 -12.50 -18.90
N LEU A 83 11.00 -11.56 -18.39
CA LEU A 83 11.53 -10.45 -19.17
C LEU A 83 12.74 -10.91 -20.00
N PRO A 84 12.85 -10.51 -21.28
CA PRO A 84 14.07 -10.69 -22.05
C PRO A 84 15.19 -9.77 -21.52
N PRO A 85 16.46 -10.09 -21.78
CA PRO A 85 17.58 -9.17 -21.50
C PRO A 85 17.35 -7.80 -22.17
N GLY A 86 17.54 -6.71 -21.42
CA GLY A 86 17.30 -5.34 -21.91
C GLY A 86 15.82 -5.00 -22.12
N ALA A 87 14.90 -5.73 -21.47
CA ALA A 87 13.46 -5.46 -21.55
C ALA A 87 13.11 -4.01 -21.16
N GLN A 88 12.21 -3.41 -21.89
CA GLN A 88 11.71 -2.06 -21.61
C GLN A 88 10.61 -2.11 -20.53
N VAL A 89 10.92 -1.61 -19.33
CA VAL A 89 9.98 -1.58 -18.20
C VAL A 89 9.58 -0.15 -17.88
N GLY A 90 8.28 0.13 -18.05
CA GLY A 90 7.68 1.42 -17.69
C GLY A 90 7.55 1.57 -16.17
N THR A 91 7.92 2.75 -15.66
CA THR A 91 7.73 3.12 -14.25
C THR A 91 7.52 4.62 -14.11
N VAL A 92 7.12 5.08 -12.94
CA VAL A 92 6.78 6.48 -12.65
C VAL A 92 7.72 7.10 -11.62
N SER A 93 7.86 8.42 -11.67
CA SER A 93 8.65 9.16 -10.65
C SER A 93 8.07 9.06 -9.24
N THR A 94 6.77 8.77 -9.12
CA THR A 94 6.05 8.59 -7.84
C THR A 94 6.12 7.16 -7.28
N GLU A 95 6.89 6.25 -7.93
CA GLU A 95 7.09 4.88 -7.47
C GLU A 95 7.77 4.84 -6.10
N TYR A 96 7.47 3.78 -5.33
CA TYR A 96 8.06 3.58 -4.01
C TYR A 96 9.57 3.34 -4.10
N ARG A 97 10.34 4.05 -3.27
CA ARG A 97 11.81 4.09 -3.32
C ARG A 97 12.48 2.70 -3.38
N THR A 98 11.97 1.73 -2.63
CA THR A 98 12.53 0.37 -2.61
C THR A 98 12.23 -0.37 -3.92
N ASN A 99 11.06 -0.15 -4.52
CA ASN A 99 10.71 -0.72 -5.82
C ASN A 99 11.58 -0.10 -6.93
N GLN A 100 11.81 1.23 -6.88
CA GLN A 100 12.76 1.90 -7.79
C GLN A 100 14.16 1.31 -7.69
N ALA A 101 14.64 1.02 -6.46
CA ALA A 101 15.94 0.39 -6.27
C ALA A 101 15.97 -1.04 -6.85
N ALA A 102 14.89 -1.81 -6.72
CA ALA A 102 14.78 -3.15 -7.31
C ALA A 102 14.76 -3.10 -8.85
N LEU A 103 14.03 -2.14 -9.43
CA LEU A 103 14.00 -1.91 -10.88
C LEU A 103 15.38 -1.49 -11.40
N ALA A 104 16.04 -0.56 -10.72
CA ALA A 104 17.39 -0.08 -11.11
C ALA A 104 18.49 -1.15 -11.00
N ALA A 105 18.28 -2.18 -10.18
CA ALA A 105 19.21 -3.29 -10.00
C ALA A 105 18.97 -4.45 -11.00
N ALA A 106 17.88 -4.43 -11.75
CA ALA A 106 17.55 -5.44 -12.74
C ALA A 106 18.23 -5.17 -14.10
N ASP A 107 18.42 -6.20 -14.91
CA ASP A 107 18.96 -6.09 -16.28
C ASP A 107 17.84 -5.70 -17.26
N ILE A 108 17.36 -4.45 -17.13
CA ILE A 108 16.22 -3.88 -17.87
C ILE A 108 16.52 -2.43 -18.27
N GLU A 109 15.81 -1.94 -19.27
CA GLU A 109 15.78 -0.53 -19.65
C GLU A 109 14.56 0.15 -19.01
N LEU A 110 14.78 1.17 -18.17
CA LEU A 110 13.68 1.89 -17.52
C LEU A 110 13.13 2.99 -18.44
N VAL A 111 11.84 2.93 -18.69
CA VAL A 111 11.09 3.94 -19.44
C VAL A 111 10.25 4.78 -18.49
N ALA A 112 10.50 6.08 -18.46
CA ALA A 112 9.74 7.01 -17.63
C ALA A 112 8.34 7.23 -18.20
N VAL A 113 7.31 6.83 -17.46
CA VAL A 113 5.92 7.12 -17.81
C VAL A 113 5.56 8.52 -17.32
N PRO A 114 5.01 9.40 -18.19
CA PRO A 114 4.70 10.77 -17.84
C PRO A 114 3.66 10.87 -16.72
N VAL A 115 3.89 11.80 -15.80
CA VAL A 115 2.91 12.22 -14.78
C VAL A 115 2.58 13.70 -14.96
N ASP A 116 1.42 14.12 -14.49
CA ASP A 116 1.02 15.54 -14.47
C ASP A 116 1.71 16.30 -13.31
N GLY A 117 1.38 17.60 -13.17
CA GLY A 117 1.95 18.46 -12.12
C GLY A 117 1.55 18.08 -10.69
N ILE A 118 0.54 17.22 -10.51
CA ILE A 118 0.09 16.72 -9.20
C ILE A 118 0.74 15.35 -8.92
N GLY A 119 1.04 14.56 -9.96
CA GLY A 119 1.63 13.23 -9.84
C GLY A 119 0.75 12.10 -10.36
N HIS A 120 -0.43 12.40 -10.97
CA HIS A 120 -1.21 11.40 -11.68
C HIS A 120 -0.48 10.99 -12.96
N ILE A 121 -0.54 9.72 -13.29
CA ILE A 121 -0.10 9.23 -14.59
C ILE A 121 -0.99 9.86 -15.67
N ASP A 122 -0.36 10.46 -16.67
CA ASP A 122 -1.07 10.98 -17.82
C ASP A 122 -1.49 9.81 -18.75
N ALA A 123 -2.68 9.27 -18.50
CA ALA A 123 -3.18 8.08 -19.21
C ALA A 123 -3.21 8.27 -20.73
N ALA A 124 -3.45 9.50 -21.22
CA ALA A 124 -3.44 9.80 -22.65
C ALA A 124 -2.03 9.69 -23.25
N ARG A 125 -0.99 9.92 -22.45
CA ARG A 125 0.41 9.85 -22.90
C ARG A 125 1.04 8.47 -22.68
N VAL A 126 0.38 7.56 -21.95
CA VAL A 126 0.86 6.17 -21.80
C VAL A 126 1.06 5.51 -23.17
N ALA A 127 0.13 5.71 -24.08
CA ALA A 127 0.23 5.18 -25.45
C ALA A 127 1.50 5.65 -26.20
N GLY A 128 2.03 6.83 -25.86
CA GLY A 128 3.22 7.41 -26.48
C GLY A 128 4.55 6.80 -26.00
N VAL A 129 4.54 5.99 -24.93
CA VAL A 129 5.72 5.26 -24.41
C VAL A 129 5.66 3.77 -24.73
N LEU A 130 4.60 3.31 -25.40
CA LEU A 130 4.47 1.91 -25.81
C LEU A 130 5.22 1.65 -27.14
N PRO A 131 5.69 0.41 -27.44
CA PRO A 131 5.50 -0.80 -26.61
C PRO A 131 6.44 -0.88 -25.41
N LEU A 132 6.00 -1.55 -24.35
CA LEU A 132 6.80 -1.92 -23.18
C LEU A 132 6.68 -3.44 -22.98
N ASP A 133 7.68 -4.05 -22.34
CA ASP A 133 7.61 -5.45 -21.91
C ASP A 133 6.85 -5.61 -20.59
N LEU A 134 6.79 -4.55 -19.78
CA LEU A 134 6.07 -4.47 -18.51
C LEU A 134 5.83 -3.01 -18.14
N LEU A 135 4.69 -2.73 -17.51
CA LEU A 135 4.45 -1.48 -16.79
C LEU A 135 4.25 -1.76 -15.30
N ALA A 136 4.99 -1.07 -14.43
CA ALA A 136 4.85 -1.20 -12.98
C ALA A 136 4.67 0.16 -12.33
N PHE A 137 3.62 0.31 -11.48
CA PHE A 137 3.36 1.57 -10.77
C PHE A 137 2.50 1.37 -9.51
N PRO A 138 2.59 2.29 -8.51
CA PRO A 138 1.72 2.27 -7.35
C PRO A 138 0.33 2.83 -7.69
N VAL A 139 -0.73 2.14 -7.25
CA VAL A 139 -2.11 2.65 -7.37
C VAL A 139 -2.29 3.95 -6.59
N VAL A 140 -1.70 4.02 -5.39
CA VAL A 140 -1.59 5.23 -4.57
C VAL A 140 -0.14 5.40 -4.17
N PRO A 141 0.54 6.50 -4.54
CA PRO A 141 1.92 6.75 -4.12
C PRO A 141 2.03 6.92 -2.59
N SER A 142 3.14 6.46 -2.01
CA SER A 142 3.31 6.47 -0.54
C SER A 142 3.48 7.85 0.08
N HIS A 143 3.82 8.85 -0.72
CA HIS A 143 4.12 10.23 -0.34
C HIS A 143 3.12 11.23 -0.92
N LEU A 144 2.02 10.75 -1.51
CA LEU A 144 1.03 11.59 -2.17
C LEU A 144 -0.33 10.87 -2.16
N GLY A 145 -1.36 11.52 -1.65
CA GLY A 145 -2.68 10.93 -1.44
C GLY A 145 -3.59 10.97 -2.66
N ILE A 146 -3.07 10.64 -3.85
CA ILE A 146 -3.83 10.56 -5.10
C ILE A 146 -4.06 9.11 -5.52
N VAL A 147 -5.14 8.87 -6.28
CA VAL A 147 -5.40 7.57 -6.93
C VAL A 147 -5.03 7.68 -8.41
N GLN A 148 -4.17 6.79 -8.90
CA GLN A 148 -3.83 6.75 -10.31
C GLN A 148 -5.04 6.35 -11.17
N PRO A 149 -5.14 6.81 -12.42
CA PRO A 149 -6.24 6.46 -13.35
C PRO A 149 -6.05 5.03 -13.89
N VAL A 150 -6.14 4.04 -12.97
CA VAL A 150 -5.74 2.65 -13.24
C VAL A 150 -6.56 2.01 -14.34
N HIS A 151 -7.87 2.29 -14.42
CA HIS A 151 -8.74 1.69 -15.43
C HIS A 151 -8.34 2.09 -16.86
N GLU A 152 -8.04 3.38 -17.07
CA GLU A 152 -7.62 3.91 -18.36
C GLU A 152 -6.26 3.34 -18.77
N ILE A 153 -5.32 3.27 -17.80
CA ILE A 153 -3.97 2.72 -18.03
C ILE A 153 -4.07 1.24 -18.39
N LEU A 154 -4.82 0.45 -17.63
CA LEU A 154 -5.02 -0.97 -17.89
C LEU A 154 -5.66 -1.21 -19.26
N SER A 155 -6.64 -0.38 -19.65
CA SER A 155 -7.28 -0.46 -20.95
C SER A 155 -6.27 -0.22 -22.09
N THR A 156 -5.46 0.82 -21.98
CA THR A 156 -4.42 1.19 -22.95
C THR A 156 -3.36 0.08 -23.06
N CYS A 157 -2.83 -0.38 -21.94
CA CYS A 157 -1.82 -1.44 -21.90
C CYS A 157 -2.35 -2.78 -22.45
N ARG A 158 -3.57 -3.17 -22.07
CA ARG A 158 -4.21 -4.39 -22.57
C ARG A 158 -4.40 -4.35 -24.08
N SER A 159 -4.79 -3.21 -24.65
CA SER A 159 -4.93 -3.03 -26.10
C SER A 159 -3.60 -3.16 -26.84
N ALA A 160 -2.48 -2.86 -26.17
CA ALA A 160 -1.12 -3.00 -26.71
C ALA A 160 -0.44 -4.33 -26.35
N GLY A 161 -1.12 -5.21 -25.60
CA GLY A 161 -0.53 -6.49 -25.13
C GLY A 161 0.54 -6.33 -24.06
N VAL A 162 0.59 -5.19 -23.36
CA VAL A 162 1.56 -4.88 -22.31
C VAL A 162 1.02 -5.29 -20.95
N PRO A 163 1.71 -6.19 -20.21
CA PRO A 163 1.31 -6.57 -18.87
C PRO A 163 1.54 -5.44 -17.85
N VAL A 164 0.70 -5.43 -16.81
CA VAL A 164 0.74 -4.41 -15.76
C VAL A 164 0.89 -5.06 -14.39
N VAL A 165 1.86 -4.57 -13.60
CA VAL A 165 2.06 -4.89 -12.18
C VAL A 165 1.67 -3.67 -11.34
N LEU A 166 0.72 -3.86 -10.42
CA LEU A 166 0.28 -2.82 -9.49
C LEU A 166 0.93 -2.98 -8.11
N ASP A 167 1.55 -1.92 -7.58
CA ASP A 167 1.81 -1.84 -6.13
C ASP A 167 0.52 -1.34 -5.45
N VAL A 168 -0.14 -2.25 -4.72
CA VAL A 168 -1.39 -1.99 -4.00
C VAL A 168 -1.15 -1.78 -2.50
N ALA A 169 0.10 -1.62 -2.07
CA ALA A 169 0.44 -1.48 -0.66
C ALA A 169 -0.23 -0.28 0.04
N GLN A 170 -0.55 0.78 -0.72
CA GLN A 170 -1.33 1.92 -0.22
C GLN A 170 -2.79 1.90 -0.70
N ALA A 171 -3.19 0.92 -1.49
CA ALA A 171 -4.52 0.87 -2.10
C ALA A 171 -5.46 -0.14 -1.45
N LEU A 172 -5.03 -1.40 -1.33
CA LEU A 172 -5.90 -2.50 -0.88
C LEU A 172 -6.41 -2.28 0.55
N GLY A 173 -7.73 -2.28 0.71
CA GLY A 173 -8.43 -1.94 1.96
C GLY A 173 -8.68 -0.44 2.16
N HIS A 174 -8.37 0.40 1.16
CA HIS A 174 -8.43 1.85 1.24
C HIS A 174 -9.13 2.46 0.03
N VAL A 175 -8.80 2.00 -1.17
CA VAL A 175 -9.44 2.38 -2.43
C VAL A 175 -9.75 1.13 -3.24
N GLU A 176 -10.56 1.30 -4.30
CA GLU A 176 -10.78 0.23 -5.28
C GLU A 176 -9.46 -0.15 -5.97
N VAL A 177 -9.25 -1.45 -6.15
CA VAL A 177 -8.11 -2.01 -6.88
C VAL A 177 -8.64 -2.79 -8.07
N PRO A 178 -8.49 -2.30 -9.30
CA PRO A 178 -8.85 -3.06 -10.49
C PRO A 178 -7.97 -4.29 -10.70
N GLU A 179 -8.52 -5.31 -11.36
CA GLU A 179 -7.78 -6.53 -11.74
C GLU A 179 -6.68 -6.20 -12.77
N ALA A 180 -5.45 -6.60 -12.46
CA ALA A 180 -4.25 -6.44 -13.28
C ALA A 180 -3.56 -7.78 -13.51
N ASP A 181 -2.45 -7.79 -14.28
CA ASP A 181 -1.70 -9.01 -14.55
C ASP A 181 -0.99 -9.53 -13.30
N ALA A 182 -0.54 -8.63 -12.43
CA ALA A 182 -0.12 -8.96 -11.07
C ALA A 182 -0.29 -7.76 -10.12
N ALA A 183 -0.33 -8.05 -8.82
CA ALA A 183 -0.37 -7.06 -7.76
C ALA A 183 0.53 -7.46 -6.60
N VAL A 184 1.16 -6.49 -5.94
CA VAL A 184 1.95 -6.68 -4.72
C VAL A 184 1.44 -5.80 -3.59
N GLY A 185 1.40 -6.32 -2.37
CA GLY A 185 0.85 -5.58 -1.25
C GLY A 185 1.43 -5.95 0.12
N THR A 186 0.97 -5.28 1.16
CA THR A 186 1.47 -5.45 2.53
C THR A 186 0.35 -5.44 3.55
N SER A 187 0.52 -6.20 4.60
CA SER A 187 -0.43 -6.42 5.70
C SER A 187 -0.68 -5.17 6.56
N ARG A 188 0.39 -4.49 6.97
CA ARG A 188 0.42 -3.53 8.08
C ARG A 188 -0.24 -2.18 7.88
N LYS A 189 -0.57 -1.83 6.63
CA LYS A 189 -1.13 -0.53 6.28
C LYS A 189 -2.68 -0.59 6.34
N TRP A 190 -3.33 -0.37 5.23
CA TRP A 190 -4.79 -0.26 5.13
C TRP A 190 -5.56 -1.58 5.38
N LEU A 191 -4.88 -2.72 5.35
CA LEU A 191 -5.45 -4.00 5.78
C LEU A 191 -5.45 -4.17 7.31
N ARG A 192 -4.69 -3.35 8.08
CA ARG A 192 -4.60 -3.41 9.55
C ARG A 192 -4.06 -4.73 10.12
N GLY A 193 -3.29 -5.46 9.32
CA GLY A 193 -2.62 -6.67 9.78
C GLY A 193 -1.22 -6.39 10.40
N PRO A 194 -0.49 -7.42 10.81
CA PRO A 194 0.84 -7.29 11.40
C PRO A 194 1.91 -6.81 10.40
N ARG A 195 3.01 -6.25 10.93
CA ARG A 195 4.24 -6.07 10.16
C ARG A 195 4.89 -7.42 9.88
N GLY A 196 5.74 -7.46 8.83
CA GLY A 196 6.47 -8.68 8.48
C GLY A 196 5.64 -9.63 7.61
N VAL A 197 4.55 -9.16 7.01
CA VAL A 197 3.76 -9.90 6.02
C VAL A 197 3.48 -9.03 4.81
N GLY A 198 3.82 -9.54 3.65
CA GLY A 198 3.45 -9.05 2.33
C GLY A 198 2.83 -10.16 1.51
N PHE A 199 2.39 -9.82 0.33
CA PHE A 199 1.82 -10.78 -0.62
C PHE A 199 2.00 -10.30 -2.05
N LEU A 200 1.92 -11.24 -2.98
CA LEU A 200 1.72 -10.99 -4.39
C LEU A 200 0.58 -11.86 -4.90
N ALA A 201 -0.12 -11.37 -5.91
CA ALA A 201 -1.14 -12.12 -6.64
C ALA A 201 -0.85 -11.99 -8.13
N VAL A 202 -1.03 -13.08 -8.87
CA VAL A 202 -0.77 -13.13 -10.33
C VAL A 202 -2.05 -13.60 -11.02
N SER A 203 -2.44 -12.91 -12.09
CA SER A 203 -3.62 -13.28 -12.87
C SER A 203 -3.48 -14.70 -13.47
N PRO A 204 -4.59 -15.38 -13.76
CA PRO A 204 -4.54 -16.72 -14.37
C PRO A 204 -3.76 -16.76 -15.70
N SER A 205 -3.76 -15.66 -16.47
CA SER A 205 -3.05 -15.56 -17.76
C SER A 205 -1.51 -15.60 -17.62
N TRP A 206 -0.98 -15.19 -16.45
CA TRP A 206 0.46 -15.13 -16.18
C TRP A 206 0.95 -16.18 -15.19
N ALA A 207 0.06 -16.79 -14.40
CA ALA A 207 0.41 -17.72 -13.32
C ALA A 207 1.28 -18.91 -13.79
N GLY A 208 1.01 -19.46 -14.98
CA GLY A 208 1.80 -20.54 -15.54
C GLY A 208 3.25 -20.17 -15.88
N ARG A 209 3.51 -18.89 -16.18
CA ARG A 209 4.86 -18.38 -16.51
C ARG A 209 5.60 -17.92 -15.25
N VAL A 210 4.93 -17.20 -14.36
CA VAL A 210 5.51 -16.64 -13.13
C VAL A 210 5.65 -17.68 -12.01
N GLN A 211 4.75 -18.68 -11.96
CA GLN A 211 4.72 -19.75 -10.96
C GLN A 211 4.70 -19.20 -9.51
N PRO A 212 3.67 -18.42 -9.14
CA PRO A 212 3.65 -17.67 -7.87
C PRO A 212 3.83 -18.57 -6.63
N GLY A 213 3.38 -19.84 -6.65
CA GLY A 213 3.59 -20.77 -5.55
C GLY A 213 5.07 -21.07 -5.21
N ARG A 214 6.01 -20.74 -6.11
CA ARG A 214 7.45 -20.83 -5.84
C ARG A 214 8.02 -19.53 -5.25
N LEU A 215 7.20 -18.52 -5.09
CA LEU A 215 7.60 -17.22 -4.56
C LEU A 215 7.16 -17.03 -3.09
N ASP A 216 6.59 -18.07 -2.48
CA ASP A 216 6.36 -18.11 -1.04
C ASP A 216 7.68 -18.09 -0.28
N HIS A 217 7.66 -17.45 0.87
CA HIS A 217 8.80 -17.41 1.77
C HIS A 217 8.51 -18.31 2.98
N ASP A 218 9.15 -19.48 3.04
CA ASP A 218 8.87 -20.53 4.02
C ASP A 218 9.18 -20.08 5.46
N GLU A 219 10.27 -19.33 5.68
CA GLU A 219 10.69 -18.85 7.00
C GLU A 219 9.98 -17.55 7.45
N ALA A 220 8.83 -17.22 6.85
CA ALA A 220 8.05 -16.06 7.28
C ALA A 220 7.18 -16.38 8.51
N THR A 221 6.82 -15.34 9.27
CA THR A 221 6.01 -15.47 10.49
C THR A 221 4.62 -16.04 10.24
N ILE A 222 4.34 -17.25 10.72
CA ILE A 222 3.00 -17.85 10.62
C ILE A 222 1.98 -17.06 11.45
N ALA A 223 2.32 -16.66 12.66
CA ALA A 223 1.49 -15.79 13.50
C ALA A 223 1.11 -14.49 12.78
N GLY A 224 2.05 -13.91 12.01
CA GLY A 224 1.78 -12.73 11.18
C GLY A 224 0.79 -13.00 10.06
N ARG A 225 0.89 -14.16 9.39
CA ARG A 225 -0.05 -14.60 8.34
C ARG A 225 -1.45 -14.83 8.91
N ILE A 226 -1.57 -15.42 10.10
CA ILE A 226 -2.85 -15.58 10.83
C ILE A 226 -3.46 -14.21 11.15
N GLY A 227 -2.65 -13.26 11.60
CA GLY A 227 -3.11 -11.88 11.83
C GLY A 227 -3.60 -11.21 10.54
N LEU A 228 -2.91 -11.40 9.40
CA LEU A 228 -3.38 -10.91 8.11
C LEU A 228 -4.69 -11.60 7.69
N ALA A 229 -4.83 -12.91 7.91
CA ALA A 229 -6.05 -13.65 7.61
C ALA A 229 -7.26 -13.06 8.35
N ASN A 230 -7.12 -12.80 9.65
CA ASN A 230 -8.17 -12.16 10.43
C ASN A 230 -8.50 -10.74 9.91
N ALA A 231 -7.48 -9.94 9.62
CA ALA A 231 -7.65 -8.57 9.14
C ALA A 231 -8.34 -8.51 7.75
N VAL A 232 -8.02 -9.42 6.84
CA VAL A 232 -8.70 -9.55 5.53
C VAL A 232 -10.14 -10.03 5.70
N ALA A 233 -10.40 -10.96 6.61
CA ALA A 233 -11.77 -11.41 6.93
C ALA A 233 -12.61 -10.26 7.50
N GLU A 234 -12.06 -9.43 8.39
CA GLU A 234 -12.71 -8.22 8.91
C GLU A 234 -13.05 -7.22 7.80
N LEU A 235 -12.09 -6.95 6.88
CA LEU A 235 -12.31 -6.08 5.74
C LEU A 235 -13.45 -6.59 4.84
N ARG A 236 -13.46 -7.89 4.55
CA ARG A 236 -14.52 -8.50 3.73
C ARG A 236 -15.89 -8.44 4.42
N ALA A 237 -15.93 -8.69 5.73
CA ALA A 237 -17.15 -8.61 6.50
C ALA A 237 -17.71 -7.18 6.59
N ALA A 238 -16.85 -6.17 6.71
CA ALA A 238 -17.24 -4.76 6.70
C ALA A 238 -17.64 -4.24 5.31
N GLY A 239 -17.26 -4.96 4.24
CA GLY A 239 -17.44 -4.56 2.86
C GLY A 239 -16.37 -3.57 2.41
N PRO A 240 -15.44 -3.96 1.49
CA PRO A 240 -14.33 -3.10 1.05
C PRO A 240 -14.78 -1.72 0.57
N ALA A 241 -15.86 -1.64 -0.22
CA ALA A 241 -16.42 -0.37 -0.69
C ALA A 241 -16.92 0.53 0.43
N SER A 242 -17.53 -0.04 1.49
CA SER A 242 -17.98 0.71 2.67
C SER A 242 -16.80 1.30 3.44
N VAL A 243 -15.75 0.51 3.64
CA VAL A 243 -14.50 0.95 4.28
C VAL A 243 -13.86 2.07 3.47
N ALA A 244 -13.73 1.91 2.16
CA ALA A 244 -13.19 2.92 1.25
C ALA A 244 -13.96 4.24 1.32
N ALA A 245 -15.29 4.20 1.31
CA ALA A 245 -16.15 5.39 1.40
C ALA A 245 -15.98 6.14 2.73
N GLN A 246 -15.87 5.42 3.86
CA GLN A 246 -15.62 6.01 5.17
C GLN A 246 -14.25 6.70 5.22
N VAL A 247 -13.22 6.03 4.72
CA VAL A 247 -11.85 6.56 4.68
C VAL A 247 -11.75 7.77 3.77
N ALA A 248 -12.36 7.74 2.57
CA ALA A 248 -12.41 8.86 1.64
C ALA A 248 -13.13 10.08 2.26
N THR A 249 -14.23 9.87 2.97
CA THR A 249 -14.97 10.93 3.67
C THR A 249 -14.07 11.62 4.71
N MET A 250 -13.34 10.84 5.49
CA MET A 250 -12.42 11.38 6.49
C MET A 250 -11.25 12.13 5.84
N GLY A 251 -10.67 11.59 4.75
CA GLY A 251 -9.61 12.27 4.01
C GLY A 251 -10.04 13.59 3.39
N ARG A 252 -11.25 13.64 2.81
CA ARG A 252 -11.83 14.90 2.28
C ARG A 252 -12.03 15.94 3.39
N LEU A 253 -12.59 15.54 4.53
CA LEU A 253 -12.71 16.43 5.68
C LEU A 253 -11.34 16.96 6.11
N ALA A 254 -10.35 16.08 6.25
CA ALA A 254 -9.01 16.47 6.68
C ALA A 254 -8.36 17.45 5.68
N ARG A 255 -8.38 17.18 4.38
CA ARG A 255 -7.84 18.09 3.36
C ARG A 255 -8.50 19.46 3.40
N SER A 256 -9.84 19.50 3.50
CA SER A 256 -10.59 20.75 3.61
C SER A 256 -10.23 21.56 4.85
N ARG A 257 -10.02 20.90 6.00
CA ARG A 257 -9.72 21.57 7.27
C ARG A 257 -8.25 21.98 7.43
N LEU A 258 -7.33 21.26 6.76
CA LEU A 258 -5.89 21.45 6.90
C LEU A 258 -5.32 22.48 5.92
N GLN A 259 -6.04 22.77 4.82
CA GLN A 259 -5.56 23.71 3.79
C GLN A 259 -5.31 25.12 4.35
N GLY A 260 -4.07 25.55 4.30
CA GLY A 260 -3.64 26.90 4.72
C GLY A 260 -3.41 27.07 6.23
N VAL A 261 -3.68 26.05 7.04
CA VAL A 261 -3.48 26.08 8.49
C VAL A 261 -2.01 26.33 8.83
N GLY A 262 -1.69 27.39 9.58
CA GLY A 262 -0.32 27.71 9.98
C GLY A 262 0.68 27.86 8.82
N GLY A 263 0.21 28.09 7.59
CA GLY A 263 1.05 28.12 6.38
C GLY A 263 1.20 26.78 5.66
N TRP A 264 0.67 25.68 6.21
CA TRP A 264 0.69 24.36 5.57
C TRP A 264 -0.23 24.31 4.36
N GLN A 265 0.25 23.72 3.28
CA GLN A 265 -0.50 23.53 2.03
C GLN A 265 -0.70 22.03 1.80
N VAL A 266 -1.95 21.62 1.56
CA VAL A 266 -2.28 20.27 1.14
C VAL A 266 -1.81 20.05 -0.30
N CYS A 267 -1.18 18.90 -0.57
CA CYS A 267 -0.59 18.63 -1.88
C CYS A 267 -1.62 18.08 -2.89
N GLU A 268 -2.63 17.37 -2.41
CA GLU A 268 -3.64 16.70 -3.24
C GLU A 268 -4.89 17.56 -3.43
N PRO A 269 -5.68 17.31 -4.50
CA PRO A 269 -7.05 17.83 -4.61
C PRO A 269 -7.92 17.41 -3.42
N ILE A 270 -8.84 18.29 -3.01
CA ILE A 270 -9.70 18.03 -1.83
C ILE A 270 -10.54 16.76 -2.01
N ASP A 271 -11.00 16.51 -3.24
CA ASP A 271 -11.95 15.42 -3.56
C ASP A 271 -11.28 14.07 -3.84
N GLU A 272 -9.95 13.96 -3.70
CA GLU A 272 -9.27 12.67 -3.86
C GLU A 272 -9.88 11.61 -2.92
N PRO A 273 -10.18 10.39 -3.43
CA PRO A 273 -10.90 9.38 -2.66
C PRO A 273 -9.98 8.59 -1.71
N THR A 274 -9.00 9.27 -1.08
CA THR A 274 -8.04 8.65 -0.17
C THR A 274 -8.13 9.22 1.23
N GLY A 275 -7.74 8.41 2.23
CA GLY A 275 -7.52 8.86 3.61
C GLY A 275 -6.09 9.35 3.85
N LEU A 276 -5.22 9.32 2.84
CA LEU A 276 -3.85 9.81 2.89
C LEU A 276 -3.85 11.29 2.52
N VAL A 277 -3.28 12.13 3.39
CA VAL A 277 -3.18 13.58 3.22
C VAL A 277 -1.73 13.99 3.42
N THR A 278 -1.16 14.68 2.42
CA THR A 278 0.21 15.18 2.51
C THR A 278 0.25 16.69 2.50
N LEU A 279 1.20 17.24 3.23
CA LEU A 279 1.30 18.69 3.45
C LEU A 279 2.75 19.15 3.25
N ARG A 280 2.89 20.38 2.73
CA ARG A 280 4.15 21.08 2.60
C ARG A 280 4.06 22.42 3.32
N HIS A 281 5.19 22.88 3.84
CA HIS A 281 5.32 24.22 4.43
C HIS A 281 6.58 24.90 3.88
N PRO A 282 6.55 26.21 3.61
CA PRO A 282 7.69 26.92 2.99
C PRO A 282 8.94 26.98 3.87
N SER A 283 8.80 26.92 5.20
CA SER A 283 9.90 27.10 6.15
C SER A 283 9.99 26.07 7.26
N VAL A 284 8.98 25.20 7.45
CA VAL A 284 8.99 24.16 8.49
C VAL A 284 9.34 22.82 7.84
N ALA A 285 10.39 22.16 8.33
CA ALA A 285 10.73 20.83 7.87
C ALA A 285 9.69 19.80 8.33
N PRO A 286 9.26 18.86 7.47
CA PRO A 286 8.27 17.83 7.83
C PRO A 286 8.64 17.00 9.06
N GLU A 287 9.94 16.72 9.27
CA GLU A 287 10.43 15.96 10.41
C GLU A 287 10.30 16.74 11.73
N ASP A 288 10.43 18.07 11.68
CA ASP A 288 10.24 18.94 12.85
C ASP A 288 8.76 18.96 13.25
N ALA A 289 7.89 19.06 12.26
CA ALA A 289 6.44 18.95 12.47
C ALA A 289 6.06 17.59 13.09
N VAL A 290 6.59 16.50 12.56
CA VAL A 290 6.36 15.15 13.13
C VAL A 290 6.78 15.08 14.60
N ARG A 291 7.95 15.65 14.96
CA ARG A 291 8.41 15.67 16.37
C ARG A 291 7.49 16.49 17.27
N SER A 292 7.09 17.67 16.81
CA SER A 292 6.19 18.56 17.56
C SER A 292 4.81 17.95 17.76
N LEU A 293 4.24 17.36 16.70
CA LEU A 293 2.95 16.67 16.75
C LEU A 293 3.00 15.48 17.70
N LEU A 294 4.08 14.68 17.63
CA LEU A 294 4.25 13.54 18.55
C LEU A 294 4.35 13.97 20.00
N ALA A 295 5.04 15.09 20.30
CA ALA A 295 5.09 15.67 21.64
C ALA A 295 3.71 16.11 22.14
N SER A 296 2.79 16.44 21.23
CA SER A 296 1.38 16.75 21.50
C SER A 296 0.45 15.51 21.46
N GLY A 297 1.01 14.30 21.34
CA GLY A 297 0.24 13.06 21.31
C GLY A 297 -0.35 12.69 19.95
N ILE A 298 0.10 13.30 18.85
CA ILE A 298 -0.40 13.05 17.48
C ILE A 298 0.69 12.36 16.67
N VAL A 299 0.41 11.13 16.23
CA VAL A 299 1.32 10.30 15.43
C VAL A 299 1.10 10.56 13.95
N THR A 300 2.12 11.07 13.27
CA THR A 300 2.20 11.32 11.83
C THR A 300 3.53 10.81 11.27
N SER A 301 3.82 11.00 9.99
CA SER A 301 5.08 10.58 9.38
C SER A 301 5.59 11.56 8.34
N ALA A 302 6.88 11.47 7.99
CA ALA A 302 7.51 12.28 6.96
C ALA A 302 8.22 11.41 5.92
N PRO A 303 7.47 10.78 4.97
CA PRO A 303 8.06 9.96 3.91
C PRO A 303 8.87 10.80 2.91
N PHE A 304 9.82 10.14 2.24
CA PHE A 304 10.51 10.72 1.09
C PHE A 304 9.57 10.83 -0.12
N VAL A 305 9.79 11.86 -0.94
CA VAL A 305 9.10 12.08 -2.21
C VAL A 305 9.83 11.28 -3.31
N GLY A 306 9.27 10.15 -3.69
CA GLY A 306 9.88 9.27 -4.69
C GLY A 306 11.32 8.90 -4.33
N SER A 307 12.24 9.07 -5.29
CA SER A 307 13.68 8.85 -5.11
C SER A 307 14.45 10.07 -4.60
N THR A 308 13.78 11.22 -4.40
CA THR A 308 14.42 12.46 -3.94
C THR A 308 14.79 12.39 -2.45
N ASN A 309 15.56 13.38 -1.98
CA ASN A 309 15.81 13.58 -0.55
C ASN A 309 14.78 14.51 0.10
N GLU A 310 13.82 15.01 -0.67
CA GLU A 310 12.73 15.81 -0.14
C GLU A 310 11.74 14.94 0.65
N ARG A 311 11.09 15.55 1.63
CA ARG A 311 10.04 14.92 2.43
C ARG A 311 8.76 15.74 2.39
N VAL A 312 7.65 15.10 2.72
CA VAL A 312 6.37 15.73 2.99
C VAL A 312 5.86 15.30 4.35
N LEU A 313 5.14 16.16 5.05
CA LEU A 313 4.38 15.73 6.22
C LEU A 313 3.18 14.91 5.73
N ARG A 314 2.98 13.73 6.31
CA ARG A 314 1.88 12.83 5.94
C ARG A 314 1.05 12.48 7.16
N ALA A 315 -0.24 12.79 7.11
CA ALA A 315 -1.27 12.23 7.96
C ALA A 315 -2.09 11.21 7.16
N SER A 316 -2.55 10.14 7.79
CA SER A 316 -3.37 9.13 7.13
C SER A 316 -4.44 8.60 8.06
N PHE A 317 -5.69 8.79 7.63
CA PHE A 317 -6.91 8.54 8.37
C PHE A 317 -7.50 7.19 7.99
N HIS A 318 -7.96 6.43 8.98
CA HIS A 318 -8.57 5.13 8.77
C HIS A 318 -9.97 5.09 9.42
N VAL A 319 -10.67 3.96 9.34
CA VAL A 319 -12.01 3.76 9.94
C VAL A 319 -12.09 4.01 11.46
N TYR A 320 -10.95 4.02 12.16
CA TYR A 320 -10.88 4.35 13.58
C TYR A 320 -10.59 5.83 13.85
N SER A 321 -10.37 6.63 12.81
CA SER A 321 -10.17 8.08 12.94
C SER A 321 -11.52 8.80 13.01
N SER A 322 -11.55 9.91 13.72
CA SER A 322 -12.74 10.74 13.97
C SER A 322 -12.56 12.18 13.49
N PRO A 323 -13.63 12.97 13.32
CA PRO A 323 -13.51 14.40 13.08
C PRO A 323 -12.74 15.14 14.19
N ALA A 324 -12.79 14.68 15.43
CA ALA A 324 -12.03 15.25 16.53
C ALA A 324 -10.50 15.08 16.34
N ASP A 325 -10.07 13.99 15.73
CA ASP A 325 -8.66 13.76 15.39
C ASP A 325 -8.17 14.75 14.31
N VAL A 326 -9.05 15.11 13.37
CA VAL A 326 -8.77 16.15 12.36
C VAL A 326 -8.60 17.50 13.04
N GLU A 327 -9.50 17.90 13.95
CA GLU A 327 -9.39 19.18 14.67
C GLU A 327 -8.16 19.23 15.58
N ALA A 328 -7.78 18.12 16.19
CA ALA A 328 -6.55 18.03 16.98
C ALA A 328 -5.31 18.24 16.09
N LEU A 329 -5.29 17.66 14.88
CA LEU A 329 -4.21 17.88 13.91
C LEU A 329 -4.17 19.34 13.44
N VAL A 330 -5.33 19.97 13.18
CA VAL A 330 -5.44 21.40 12.85
C VAL A 330 -4.82 22.25 13.94
N ALA A 331 -5.18 22.03 15.21
CA ALA A 331 -4.63 22.75 16.34
C ALA A 331 -3.11 22.51 16.49
N GLY A 332 -2.67 21.26 16.33
CA GLY A 332 -1.26 20.88 16.38
C GLY A 332 -0.44 21.59 15.31
N LEU A 333 -0.91 21.62 14.06
CA LEU A 333 -0.19 22.29 12.94
C LEU A 333 -0.18 23.80 13.06
N ALA A 334 -1.25 24.41 13.59
CA ALA A 334 -1.27 25.86 13.86
C ALA A 334 -0.22 26.30 14.91
N ALA A 335 0.21 25.38 15.78
CA ALA A 335 1.23 25.63 16.80
C ALA A 335 2.67 25.33 16.34
N VAL A 336 2.83 24.68 15.18
CA VAL A 336 4.15 24.38 14.58
C VAL A 336 4.54 25.55 13.67
N THR A 337 5.44 26.39 14.15
CA THR A 337 5.94 27.58 13.43
C THR A 337 7.45 27.50 13.21
#